data_4f09c17225de3c0f8e683724f8c9e47c
#
_entry.id   4f09c17225de3c0f8e683724f8c9e47c
#
_cell.length_a   1.000
_cell.length_b   1.000
_cell.length_c   1.000
_cell.angle_alpha   90.00
_cell.angle_beta   90.00
_cell.angle_gamma   90.00
#
_symmetry.space_group_name_H-M   'P 1'
#
loop_
_entity.id
_entity.type
_entity.pdbx_description
1 polymer ?
#
loop_
_entity_poly.entity_id
_entity_poly.type
_entity_poly.pdbx_seq_one_letter_code
_entity_poly.pdbx_strand_id
1 'polypeptide(L)'
;MVFPDASAKPANLLYPTDGTAFDMMSRFINHEYVDPTDMEMRGFLASIGIVKGQTFAPDPHTRDLLDKSARSASKIAHGVSYDPPPYIPNGHWYKDRRWVNVFPGNATFTADTFNYIDLRTGFFTYAYSTSPGMAVNMVNVGAKYPVTYVDADGNFLMGDNSYLLHLPAGIPAAIFWSVTAYDAWTASGLDNGQPFPSINTMDKPATNSDGSTDIYFAPQSPAGSGKNWIRTVPGEGYFVIVRIYGPTQAFFDKTWVPDDVKKLN
;
A
#
# COMPACT_ATOMS: atom_id res chain seq x y z
N MET A 1 13.36 22.76 -17.64
CA MET A 1 12.49 21.56 -17.78
C MET A 1 11.15 22.07 -18.28
N VAL A 2 10.58 21.48 -19.33
CA VAL A 2 9.28 21.85 -19.89
C VAL A 2 8.32 20.71 -19.61
N PHE A 3 7.19 21.02 -18.99
CA PHE A 3 6.12 20.06 -18.75
C PHE A 3 5.04 20.29 -19.82
N PRO A 4 4.89 19.38 -20.81
CA PRO A 4 3.82 19.51 -21.79
C PRO A 4 2.46 19.34 -21.10
N ASP A 5 1.49 20.15 -21.52
CA ASP A 5 0.12 20.02 -21.02
C ASP A 5 -0.50 18.69 -21.49
N ALA A 6 -0.84 17.84 -20.53
CA ALA A 6 -1.53 16.58 -20.74
C ALA A 6 -2.93 16.56 -20.10
N SER A 7 -3.46 17.72 -19.71
CA SER A 7 -4.80 17.86 -19.15
C SER A 7 -5.84 17.25 -20.09
N ALA A 8 -6.83 16.60 -19.50
CA ALA A 8 -7.90 15.88 -20.21
C ALA A 8 -7.45 14.69 -21.09
N LYS A 9 -6.20 14.26 -21.01
CA LYS A 9 -5.75 13.01 -21.65
C LYS A 9 -5.90 11.88 -20.64
N PRO A 10 -6.77 10.87 -20.89
CA PRO A 10 -6.91 9.73 -20.00
C PRO A 10 -5.58 8.95 -19.98
N ALA A 11 -5.16 8.56 -18.78
CA ALA A 11 -4.00 7.71 -18.58
C ALA A 11 -4.36 6.58 -17.61
N ASN A 12 -4.05 5.34 -18.00
CA ASN A 12 -4.13 4.21 -17.08
C ASN A 12 -2.86 4.20 -16.21
N LEU A 13 -3.02 4.38 -14.91
CA LEU A 13 -1.93 4.38 -13.95
C LEU A 13 -1.69 3.00 -13.32
N LEU A 14 -2.53 2.00 -13.64
CA LEU A 14 -2.33 0.64 -13.17
C LEU A 14 -1.25 -0.04 -14.03
N TYR A 15 -0.36 -0.76 -13.37
CA TYR A 15 0.60 -1.59 -14.09
C TYR A 15 -0.12 -2.80 -14.72
N PRO A 16 0.33 -3.29 -15.88
CA PRO A 16 -0.24 -4.49 -16.47
C PRO A 16 0.03 -5.72 -15.61
N THR A 17 -0.98 -6.57 -15.46
CA THR A 17 -0.89 -7.87 -14.74
C THR A 17 -0.81 -9.07 -15.68
N ASP A 18 -0.61 -8.81 -16.96
CA ASP A 18 -0.49 -9.80 -18.05
C ASP A 18 0.84 -9.65 -18.79
N GLY A 19 1.02 -10.36 -19.89
CA GLY A 19 2.24 -10.36 -20.68
C GLY A 19 2.66 -8.99 -21.21
N THR A 20 1.76 -8.01 -21.29
CA THR A 20 2.09 -6.64 -21.71
C THR A 20 2.96 -5.89 -20.68
N ALA A 21 3.06 -6.42 -19.44
CA ALA A 21 4.02 -5.94 -18.45
C ALA A 21 5.47 -6.01 -18.96
N PHE A 22 5.81 -7.06 -19.72
CA PHE A 22 7.17 -7.20 -20.27
C PHE A 22 7.45 -6.21 -21.40
N ASP A 23 6.43 -5.82 -22.17
CA ASP A 23 6.58 -4.74 -23.17
C ASP A 23 6.80 -3.39 -22.46
N MET A 24 6.13 -3.15 -21.35
CA MET A 24 6.37 -1.98 -20.52
C MET A 24 7.78 -2.00 -19.92
N MET A 25 8.23 -3.12 -19.33
CA MET A 25 9.59 -3.28 -18.82
C MET A 25 10.64 -3.05 -19.89
N SER A 26 10.44 -3.57 -21.10
CA SER A 26 11.36 -3.32 -22.22
C SER A 26 11.49 -1.84 -22.54
N ARG A 27 10.39 -1.08 -22.56
CA ARG A 27 10.44 0.37 -22.75
C ARG A 27 11.23 1.05 -21.63
N PHE A 28 10.99 0.70 -20.37
CA PHE A 28 11.73 1.23 -19.23
C PHE A 28 13.22 0.94 -19.36
N ILE A 29 13.61 -0.31 -19.58
CA ILE A 29 15.01 -0.72 -19.70
C ILE A 29 15.73 0.06 -20.81
N ASN A 30 15.05 0.38 -21.89
CA ASN A 30 15.62 1.15 -23.00
C ASN A 30 15.81 2.62 -22.65
N HIS A 31 14.93 3.23 -21.85
CA HIS A 31 14.99 4.66 -21.51
C HIS A 31 15.82 4.95 -20.27
N GLU A 32 15.75 4.10 -19.25
CA GLU A 32 16.34 4.36 -17.95
C GLU A 32 17.88 4.21 -17.93
N TYR A 33 18.51 4.97 -17.05
CA TYR A 33 19.92 4.85 -16.74
C TYR A 33 20.23 3.43 -16.23
N VAL A 34 21.43 2.94 -16.55
CA VAL A 34 21.91 1.65 -16.04
C VAL A 34 22.58 1.88 -14.70
N ASP A 35 21.86 1.58 -13.61
CA ASP A 35 22.42 1.62 -12.27
C ASP A 35 23.20 0.33 -11.98
N PRO A 36 24.42 0.42 -11.41
CA PRO A 36 25.18 -0.76 -11.02
C PRO A 36 24.45 -1.69 -10.03
N THR A 37 23.54 -1.15 -9.19
CA THR A 37 22.75 -1.93 -8.24
C THR A 37 21.68 -2.79 -8.90
N ASP A 38 21.30 -2.47 -10.15
CA ASP A 38 20.27 -3.18 -10.90
C ASP A 38 20.79 -4.24 -11.87
N MET A 39 22.12 -4.41 -11.97
CA MET A 39 22.73 -5.27 -12.98
C MET A 39 22.26 -6.71 -12.91
N GLU A 40 22.07 -7.27 -11.71
CA GLU A 40 21.57 -8.63 -11.57
C GLU A 40 20.13 -8.77 -12.04
N MET A 41 19.25 -7.83 -11.68
CA MET A 41 17.87 -7.83 -12.14
C MET A 41 17.77 -7.61 -13.66
N ARG A 42 18.62 -6.77 -14.22
CA ARG A 42 18.77 -6.63 -15.68
C ARG A 42 19.26 -7.92 -16.35
N GLY A 43 20.08 -8.72 -15.66
CA GLY A 43 20.50 -10.05 -16.11
C GLY A 43 19.32 -11.02 -16.23
N PHE A 44 18.41 -11.04 -15.24
CA PHE A 44 17.16 -11.81 -15.36
C PHE A 44 16.28 -11.37 -16.53
N LEU A 45 16.16 -10.07 -16.75
CA LEU A 45 15.41 -9.54 -17.90
C LEU A 45 16.08 -9.87 -19.24
N ALA A 46 17.41 -9.85 -19.29
CA ALA A 46 18.17 -10.22 -20.48
C ALA A 46 17.98 -11.70 -20.85
N SER A 47 17.82 -12.59 -19.86
CA SER A 47 17.59 -14.03 -20.11
C SER A 47 16.28 -14.32 -20.84
N ILE A 48 15.32 -13.38 -20.83
CA ILE A 48 14.06 -13.47 -21.58
C ILE A 48 14.02 -12.50 -22.78
N GLY A 49 15.17 -11.92 -23.16
CA GLY A 49 15.31 -11.06 -24.34
C GLY A 49 15.07 -9.57 -24.11
N ILE A 50 14.90 -9.11 -22.86
CA ILE A 50 14.77 -7.68 -22.56
C ILE A 50 16.16 -7.11 -22.26
N VAL A 51 16.77 -6.47 -23.28
CA VAL A 51 18.12 -5.90 -23.23
C VAL A 51 18.07 -4.45 -23.69
N LYS A 52 18.80 -3.56 -23.00
CA LYS A 52 18.89 -2.15 -23.39
C LYS A 52 19.50 -2.01 -24.79
N GLY A 53 18.84 -1.21 -25.64
CA GLY A 53 19.25 -1.00 -27.03
C GLY A 53 18.76 -2.08 -28.01
N GLN A 54 18.00 -3.07 -27.53
CA GLN A 54 17.46 -4.13 -28.38
C GLN A 54 15.92 -4.08 -28.44
N THR A 55 15.38 -4.54 -29.56
CA THR A 55 13.93 -4.72 -29.70
C THR A 55 13.49 -5.99 -29.02
N PHE A 56 12.52 -5.89 -28.10
CA PHE A 56 11.91 -7.04 -27.48
C PHE A 56 10.82 -7.64 -28.39
N ALA A 57 11.10 -8.79 -28.97
CA ALA A 57 10.23 -9.46 -29.94
C ALA A 57 10.20 -11.00 -29.69
N PRO A 58 9.64 -11.44 -28.55
CA PRO A 58 9.57 -12.87 -28.25
C PRO A 58 8.67 -13.61 -29.26
N ASP A 59 9.01 -14.85 -29.55
CA ASP A 59 8.17 -15.75 -30.36
C ASP A 59 6.82 -16.04 -29.66
N PRO A 60 5.83 -16.60 -30.40
CA PRO A 60 4.49 -16.84 -29.85
C PRO A 60 4.47 -17.76 -28.62
N HIS A 61 5.33 -18.77 -28.56
CA HIS A 61 5.42 -19.68 -27.41
C HIS A 61 5.97 -18.93 -26.17
N THR A 62 7.06 -18.20 -26.35
CA THR A 62 7.63 -17.36 -25.29
C THR A 62 6.63 -16.30 -24.81
N ARG A 63 5.86 -15.68 -25.72
CA ARG A 63 4.82 -14.71 -25.37
C ARG A 63 3.74 -15.32 -24.48
N ASP A 64 3.27 -16.52 -24.78
CA ASP A 64 2.28 -17.25 -23.95
C ASP A 64 2.84 -17.57 -22.55
N LEU A 65 4.10 -18.01 -22.47
CA LEU A 65 4.76 -18.26 -21.19
C LEU A 65 4.89 -16.98 -20.36
N LEU A 66 5.25 -15.87 -20.98
CA LEU A 66 5.38 -14.58 -20.30
C LEU A 66 4.01 -14.07 -19.78
N ASP A 67 2.94 -14.23 -20.56
CA ASP A 67 1.59 -13.87 -20.11
C ASP A 67 1.18 -14.67 -18.86
N LYS A 68 1.34 -15.99 -18.89
CA LYS A 68 1.06 -16.87 -17.74
C LYS A 68 1.91 -16.49 -16.52
N SER A 69 3.19 -16.17 -16.76
CA SER A 69 4.12 -15.77 -15.70
C SER A 69 3.73 -14.44 -15.05
N ALA A 70 3.36 -13.42 -15.83
CA ALA A 70 2.92 -12.15 -15.34
C ALA A 70 1.67 -12.27 -14.46
N ARG A 71 0.67 -13.05 -14.91
CA ARG A 71 -0.56 -13.32 -14.14
C ARG A 71 -0.28 -14.03 -12.83
N SER A 72 0.66 -14.98 -12.83
CA SER A 72 1.07 -15.68 -11.61
C SER A 72 1.86 -14.76 -10.68
N ALA A 73 2.81 -13.99 -11.22
CA ALA A 73 3.62 -13.05 -10.45
C ALA A 73 2.77 -11.96 -9.77
N SER A 74 1.76 -11.43 -10.46
CA SER A 74 0.84 -10.47 -9.87
C SER A 74 0.12 -11.03 -8.65
N LYS A 75 -0.39 -12.26 -8.73
CA LYS A 75 -1.05 -12.93 -7.58
C LYS A 75 -0.08 -13.18 -6.42
N ILE A 76 1.15 -13.59 -6.72
CA ILE A 76 2.19 -13.81 -5.71
C ILE A 76 2.53 -12.48 -5.02
N ALA A 77 2.71 -11.40 -5.78
CA ALA A 77 3.02 -10.09 -5.25
C ALA A 77 1.93 -9.57 -4.28
N HIS A 78 0.65 -9.75 -4.65
CA HIS A 78 -0.47 -9.43 -3.75
C HIS A 78 -0.46 -10.31 -2.49
N GLY A 79 -0.22 -11.62 -2.64
CA GLY A 79 -0.13 -12.54 -1.51
C GLY A 79 0.96 -12.14 -0.51
N VAL A 80 2.16 -11.82 -1.00
CA VAL A 80 3.28 -11.34 -0.16
C VAL A 80 2.96 -9.99 0.48
N SER A 81 2.22 -9.11 -0.22
CA SER A 81 1.81 -7.81 0.32
C SER A 81 0.80 -7.95 1.46
N TYR A 82 -0.19 -8.83 1.28
CA TYR A 82 -1.34 -8.93 2.20
C TYR A 82 -1.07 -9.79 3.43
N ASP A 83 -0.16 -10.73 3.32
CA ASP A 83 0.26 -11.63 4.41
C ASP A 83 1.79 -11.73 4.43
N PRO A 84 2.49 -10.65 4.84
CA PRO A 84 3.95 -10.65 4.86
C PRO A 84 4.46 -11.73 5.81
N PRO A 85 5.53 -12.46 5.42
CA PRO A 85 6.06 -13.53 6.23
C PRO A 85 6.39 -13.07 7.67
N PRO A 86 6.01 -13.84 8.70
CA PRO A 86 6.13 -13.41 10.10
C PRO A 86 7.59 -13.29 10.59
N TYR A 87 8.53 -13.88 9.87
CA TYR A 87 9.97 -13.81 10.18
C TYR A 87 10.65 -12.53 9.71
N ILE A 88 9.93 -11.64 9.01
CA ILE A 88 10.50 -10.38 8.54
C ILE A 88 10.74 -9.45 9.74
N PRO A 89 11.99 -9.07 10.04
CA PRO A 89 12.28 -8.14 11.11
C PRO A 89 11.57 -6.80 10.91
N ASN A 90 10.87 -6.33 11.95
CA ASN A 90 10.10 -5.09 11.90
C ASN A 90 9.00 -5.04 10.82
N GLY A 91 8.52 -6.19 10.36
CA GLY A 91 7.42 -6.29 9.39
C GLY A 91 6.07 -5.79 9.93
N HIS A 92 5.93 -5.70 11.25
CA HIS A 92 4.76 -5.13 11.92
C HIS A 92 5.18 -3.96 12.82
N TRP A 93 4.33 -2.95 12.91
CA TRP A 93 4.55 -1.80 13.80
C TRP A 93 4.42 -2.17 15.27
N TYR A 94 3.52 -3.10 15.60
CA TYR A 94 3.20 -3.52 16.96
C TYR A 94 3.20 -5.05 17.05
N LYS A 95 3.74 -5.59 18.11
CA LYS A 95 3.95 -7.03 18.27
C LYS A 95 2.64 -7.83 18.31
N ASP A 96 1.59 -7.21 18.83
CA ASP A 96 0.29 -7.85 19.12
C ASP A 96 -0.85 -7.21 18.29
N ARG A 97 -0.51 -6.61 17.15
CA ARG A 97 -1.47 -5.97 16.24
C ARG A 97 -1.21 -6.38 14.80
N ARG A 98 -2.23 -6.19 13.97
CA ARG A 98 -2.23 -6.53 12.53
C ARG A 98 -1.60 -5.46 11.64
N TRP A 99 -1.11 -4.35 12.21
CA TRP A 99 -0.58 -3.22 11.47
C TRP A 99 0.81 -3.51 10.88
N VAL A 100 0.85 -3.68 9.58
CA VAL A 100 2.06 -3.94 8.79
C VAL A 100 2.90 -2.67 8.65
N ASN A 101 4.21 -2.83 8.78
CA ASN A 101 5.19 -1.80 8.43
C ASN A 101 5.65 -2.02 6.99
N VAL A 102 5.30 -1.10 6.11
CA VAL A 102 5.61 -1.20 4.67
C VAL A 102 7.06 -0.84 4.32
N PHE A 103 7.83 -0.33 5.28
CA PHE A 103 9.24 0.07 5.11
C PHE A 103 10.16 -0.52 6.19
N PRO A 104 10.20 -1.84 6.41
CA PRO A 104 11.04 -2.42 7.46
C PRO A 104 12.55 -2.20 7.22
N GLY A 105 12.98 -2.12 5.96
CA GLY A 105 14.34 -1.85 5.52
C GLY A 105 14.53 -0.45 4.92
N ASN A 106 13.81 0.55 5.43
CA ASN A 106 13.79 1.93 4.93
C ASN A 106 13.39 2.05 3.44
N ALA A 107 13.64 3.18 2.78
CA ALA A 107 13.20 3.43 1.40
C ALA A 107 13.92 2.58 0.33
N THR A 108 15.00 1.91 0.69
CA THR A 108 15.77 1.04 -0.21
C THR A 108 15.41 -0.43 -0.07
N PHE A 109 14.61 -0.79 0.94
CA PHE A 109 14.30 -2.17 1.29
C PHE A 109 15.56 -3.02 1.55
N THR A 110 16.55 -2.43 2.23
CA THR A 110 17.81 -3.11 2.56
C THR A 110 17.94 -3.34 4.05
N ALA A 111 18.54 -4.45 4.42
CA ALA A 111 19.07 -4.76 5.74
C ALA A 111 20.61 -4.84 5.66
N ASP A 112 21.27 -5.05 6.79
CA ASP A 112 22.75 -5.09 6.83
C ASP A 112 23.35 -6.21 5.97
N THR A 113 22.62 -7.32 5.78
CA THR A 113 23.13 -8.53 5.13
C THR A 113 22.27 -9.03 3.97
N PHE A 114 21.10 -8.42 3.71
CA PHE A 114 20.19 -8.84 2.63
C PHE A 114 19.28 -7.70 2.20
N ASN A 115 18.63 -7.90 1.05
CA ASN A 115 17.55 -7.03 0.56
C ASN A 115 16.19 -7.69 0.83
N TYR A 116 15.22 -6.92 1.28
CA TYR A 116 13.82 -7.35 1.46
C TYR A 116 13.10 -7.46 0.10
N ILE A 117 13.48 -8.43 -0.74
CA ILE A 117 12.99 -8.57 -2.11
C ILE A 117 11.47 -8.77 -2.13
N ASP A 118 10.96 -9.63 -1.26
CA ASP A 118 9.52 -9.94 -1.17
C ASP A 118 8.72 -8.70 -0.79
N LEU A 119 9.18 -7.94 0.20
CA LEU A 119 8.50 -6.72 0.63
C LEU A 119 8.56 -5.63 -0.44
N ARG A 120 9.68 -5.50 -1.14
CA ARG A 120 9.81 -4.58 -2.28
C ARG A 120 8.85 -4.96 -3.40
N THR A 121 8.69 -6.25 -3.67
CA THR A 121 7.75 -6.78 -4.63
C THR A 121 6.30 -6.52 -4.19
N GLY A 122 5.96 -6.82 -2.95
CA GLY A 122 4.64 -6.53 -2.38
C GLY A 122 4.33 -5.04 -2.36
N PHE A 123 5.29 -4.19 -2.01
CA PHE A 123 5.13 -2.74 -2.01
C PHE A 123 4.73 -2.20 -3.39
N PHE A 124 5.26 -2.76 -4.46
CA PHE A 124 4.93 -2.35 -5.83
C PHE A 124 3.45 -2.55 -6.17
N THR A 125 2.74 -3.44 -5.50
CA THR A 125 1.31 -3.66 -5.76
C THR A 125 0.43 -2.47 -5.38
N TYR A 126 0.89 -1.59 -4.48
CA TYR A 126 0.13 -0.42 -4.01
C TYR A 126 0.90 0.92 -4.06
N ALA A 127 2.19 0.90 -4.41
CA ALA A 127 2.96 2.14 -4.58
C ALA A 127 4.12 1.91 -5.55
N TYR A 128 4.33 2.87 -6.46
CA TYR A 128 5.33 2.74 -7.54
C TYR A 128 6.64 3.42 -7.25
N SER A 129 6.71 4.21 -6.17
CA SER A 129 7.92 4.94 -5.80
C SER A 129 8.05 5.06 -4.31
N THR A 130 9.27 5.21 -3.85
CA THR A 130 9.63 5.47 -2.46
C THR A 130 10.46 6.74 -2.36
N SER A 131 10.46 7.35 -1.19
CA SER A 131 11.37 8.44 -0.88
C SER A 131 11.87 8.31 0.56
N PRO A 132 13.05 8.86 0.88
CA PRO A 132 13.53 8.88 2.26
C PRO A 132 12.53 9.48 3.25
N GLY A 133 11.77 10.51 2.86
CA GLY A 133 10.75 11.15 3.71
C GLY A 133 9.57 10.24 4.07
N MET A 134 9.28 9.20 3.27
CA MET A 134 8.25 8.21 3.57
C MET A 134 8.72 7.18 4.62
N ALA A 135 10.01 6.87 4.63
CA ALA A 135 10.58 5.81 5.45
C ALA A 135 11.34 6.33 6.69
N VAL A 136 11.77 7.60 6.70
CA VAL A 136 12.59 8.17 7.78
C VAL A 136 11.95 8.00 9.16
N ASN A 137 12.75 7.52 10.13
CA ASN A 137 12.30 7.32 11.51
C ASN A 137 12.79 8.50 12.40
N MET A 138 12.18 9.67 12.20
CA MET A 138 12.48 10.89 12.95
C MET A 138 11.19 11.51 13.49
N VAL A 139 11.25 11.96 14.74
CA VAL A 139 10.12 12.63 15.38
C VAL A 139 9.80 13.93 14.63
N ASN A 140 8.52 14.15 14.37
CA ASN A 140 7.97 15.30 13.64
C ASN A 140 8.43 15.45 12.18
N VAL A 141 9.06 14.42 11.58
CA VAL A 141 9.56 14.46 10.20
C VAL A 141 8.93 13.35 9.37
N GLY A 142 8.52 13.68 8.14
CA GLY A 142 7.98 12.72 7.18
C GLY A 142 6.61 12.19 7.57
N ALA A 143 6.32 10.95 7.19
CA ALA A 143 5.06 10.29 7.46
C ALA A 143 5.25 8.81 7.80
N LYS A 144 4.25 8.23 8.48
CA LYS A 144 4.16 6.80 8.77
C LYS A 144 2.86 6.25 8.25
N TYR A 145 2.90 4.98 7.83
CA TYR A 145 1.83 4.32 7.11
C TYR A 145 1.56 2.92 7.69
N PRO A 146 0.98 2.79 8.90
CA PRO A 146 0.44 1.53 9.34
C PRO A 146 -0.66 1.05 8.39
N VAL A 147 -0.50 -0.16 7.85
CA VAL A 147 -1.44 -0.77 6.89
C VAL A 147 -2.02 -2.03 7.50
N THR A 148 -3.30 -2.27 7.31
CA THR A 148 -3.91 -3.57 7.60
C THR A 148 -4.78 -4.04 6.44
N TYR A 149 -4.67 -5.32 6.12
CA TYR A 149 -5.47 -6.03 5.11
C TYR A 149 -6.52 -6.92 5.77
N VAL A 150 -6.39 -7.12 7.08
CA VAL A 150 -7.19 -8.07 7.86
C VAL A 150 -7.80 -7.41 9.08
N ASP A 151 -8.86 -8.04 9.57
CA ASP A 151 -9.48 -7.69 10.84
C ASP A 151 -8.71 -8.26 12.06
N ALA A 152 -9.20 -8.00 13.25
CA ALA A 152 -8.60 -8.48 14.51
C ALA A 152 -8.47 -10.02 14.55
N ASP A 153 -9.39 -10.73 13.91
CA ASP A 153 -9.41 -12.19 13.86
C ASP A 153 -8.50 -12.76 12.75
N GLY A 154 -7.92 -11.90 11.90
CA GLY A 154 -7.04 -12.28 10.79
C GLY A 154 -7.78 -12.59 9.49
N ASN A 155 -9.06 -12.24 9.37
CA ASN A 155 -9.81 -12.39 8.12
C ASN A 155 -9.63 -11.16 7.24
N PHE A 156 -9.53 -11.34 5.93
CA PHE A 156 -9.44 -10.22 4.99
C PHE A 156 -10.64 -9.28 5.09
N LEU A 157 -10.37 -7.98 4.96
CA LEU A 157 -11.42 -6.96 4.99
C LEU A 157 -12.25 -7.03 3.71
N MET A 158 -13.54 -7.32 3.87
CA MET A 158 -14.49 -7.47 2.77
C MET A 158 -15.62 -6.45 2.88
N GLY A 159 -15.97 -5.85 1.75
CA GLY A 159 -16.93 -4.76 1.68
C GLY A 159 -18.37 -5.12 2.06
N ASP A 160 -18.71 -6.41 2.12
CA ASP A 160 -20.02 -6.89 2.58
C ASP A 160 -20.23 -6.76 4.08
N ASN A 161 -19.15 -6.67 4.85
CA ASN A 161 -19.18 -6.65 6.30
C ASN A 161 -19.09 -5.22 6.86
N SER A 162 -19.48 -5.07 8.10
CA SER A 162 -19.29 -3.84 8.87
C SER A 162 -18.13 -4.00 9.85
N TYR A 163 -17.32 -2.95 9.97
CA TYR A 163 -16.15 -2.95 10.85
C TYR A 163 -16.02 -1.63 11.60
N LEU A 164 -15.30 -1.68 12.70
CA LEU A 164 -14.91 -0.55 13.53
C LEU A 164 -13.39 -0.51 13.70
N LEU A 165 -12.80 0.66 13.47
CA LEU A 165 -11.44 1.01 13.87
C LEU A 165 -11.52 2.04 15.01
N HIS A 166 -11.02 1.66 16.18
CA HIS A 166 -10.87 2.56 17.32
C HIS A 166 -9.47 3.14 17.36
N LEU A 167 -9.37 4.45 17.30
CA LEU A 167 -8.13 5.21 17.45
C LEU A 167 -8.13 5.86 18.84
N PRO A 168 -7.24 5.44 19.76
CA PRO A 168 -7.14 6.04 21.09
C PRO A 168 -6.90 7.55 21.02
N ALA A 169 -7.26 8.27 22.08
CA ALA A 169 -6.98 9.70 22.20
C ALA A 169 -5.51 10.02 21.98
N GLY A 170 -5.22 11.24 21.52
CA GLY A 170 -3.85 11.69 21.31
C GLY A 170 -3.15 11.06 20.10
N ILE A 171 -3.86 10.90 18.99
CA ILE A 171 -3.26 10.40 17.72
C ILE A 171 -1.94 11.14 17.47
N PRO A 172 -0.81 10.41 17.30
CA PRO A 172 0.54 10.96 17.34
C PRO A 172 0.97 11.63 16.02
N ALA A 173 0.16 12.55 15.51
CA ALA A 173 0.39 13.30 14.28
C ALA A 173 0.49 14.80 14.59
N ALA A 174 1.69 15.37 14.46
CA ALA A 174 1.89 16.79 14.72
C ALA A 174 1.26 17.70 13.65
N ILE A 175 1.08 17.17 12.43
CA ILE A 175 0.61 17.96 11.28
C ILE A 175 -0.79 17.52 10.86
N PHE A 176 -0.95 16.20 10.56
CA PHE A 176 -2.14 15.67 9.92
C PHE A 176 -2.22 14.15 10.10
N TRP A 177 -3.41 13.61 10.21
CA TRP A 177 -3.64 12.19 10.10
C TRP A 177 -4.84 11.89 9.20
N SER A 178 -4.84 10.71 8.61
CA SER A 178 -6.00 10.19 7.89
C SER A 178 -6.11 8.68 8.03
N VAL A 179 -7.33 8.19 7.91
CA VAL A 179 -7.66 6.78 7.67
C VAL A 179 -8.29 6.70 6.30
N THR A 180 -7.72 5.91 5.41
CA THR A 180 -8.16 5.80 4.03
C THR A 180 -8.32 4.35 3.64
N ALA A 181 -9.42 4.02 2.96
CA ALA A 181 -9.69 2.70 2.39
C ALA A 181 -9.25 2.65 0.92
N TYR A 182 -8.65 1.55 0.54
CA TYR A 182 -8.13 1.29 -0.81
C TYR A 182 -8.68 -0.01 -1.34
N ASP A 183 -8.97 -0.07 -2.62
CA ASP A 183 -9.30 -1.30 -3.32
C ASP A 183 -8.14 -2.30 -3.22
N ALA A 184 -8.45 -3.54 -2.83
CA ALA A 184 -7.43 -4.55 -2.58
C ALA A 184 -6.71 -5.01 -3.86
N TRP A 185 -7.32 -4.88 -5.02
CA TRP A 185 -6.74 -5.36 -6.26
C TRP A 185 -5.93 -4.30 -7.00
N THR A 186 -6.43 -3.08 -7.04
CA THR A 186 -5.83 -1.97 -7.80
C THR A 186 -4.97 -1.05 -6.95
N ALA A 187 -5.13 -1.10 -5.62
CA ALA A 187 -4.59 -0.15 -4.65
C ALA A 187 -4.96 1.32 -4.93
N SER A 188 -5.96 1.56 -5.76
CA SER A 188 -6.59 2.87 -5.91
C SER A 188 -7.41 3.21 -4.66
N GLY A 189 -7.63 4.49 -4.39
CA GLY A 189 -8.66 4.87 -3.42
C GLY A 189 -9.96 4.16 -3.76
N LEU A 190 -10.63 3.59 -2.76
CA LEU A 190 -11.83 2.77 -2.97
C LEU A 190 -12.92 3.61 -3.64
N ASP A 191 -13.36 3.20 -4.83
CA ASP A 191 -14.45 3.86 -5.57
C ASP A 191 -15.81 3.49 -4.96
N ASN A 192 -16.15 4.15 -3.87
CA ASN A 192 -17.30 3.84 -3.03
C ASN A 192 -18.47 4.85 -3.16
N GLY A 193 -18.37 5.76 -4.14
CA GLY A 193 -19.37 6.82 -4.35
C GLY A 193 -19.30 7.98 -3.36
N GLN A 194 -18.33 8.00 -2.43
CA GLN A 194 -18.02 9.18 -1.61
C GLN A 194 -16.96 10.03 -2.32
N PRO A 195 -16.89 11.35 -2.07
CA PRO A 195 -15.85 12.20 -2.67
C PRO A 195 -14.44 11.72 -2.40
N PHE A 196 -14.20 11.16 -1.21
CA PHE A 196 -12.95 10.53 -0.81
C PHE A 196 -13.27 9.34 0.10
N PRO A 197 -12.64 8.17 -0.10
CA PRO A 197 -12.76 7.01 0.80
C PRO A 197 -11.89 7.19 2.05
N SER A 198 -12.00 8.34 2.71
CA SER A 198 -11.09 8.76 3.77
C SER A 198 -11.80 9.60 4.82
N ILE A 199 -11.32 9.47 6.06
CA ILE A 199 -11.62 10.37 7.17
C ILE A 199 -10.29 10.90 7.70
N ASN A 200 -10.21 12.20 7.94
CA ASN A 200 -8.96 12.86 8.27
C ASN A 200 -9.16 14.06 9.20
N THR A 201 -8.07 14.64 9.65
CA THR A 201 -8.06 15.81 10.56
C THR A 201 -8.92 16.99 10.06
N MET A 202 -8.96 17.23 8.72
CA MET A 202 -9.67 18.37 8.14
C MET A 202 -11.20 18.16 8.15
N ASP A 203 -11.65 16.91 8.15
CA ASP A 203 -13.07 16.55 8.25
C ASP A 203 -13.61 16.79 9.66
N LYS A 204 -12.74 17.04 10.63
CA LYS A 204 -13.08 17.20 12.05
C LYS A 204 -13.97 16.04 12.53
N PRO A 205 -13.47 14.80 12.49
CA PRO A 205 -14.27 13.64 12.90
C PRO A 205 -14.81 13.81 14.31
N ALA A 206 -15.95 13.18 14.58
CA ALA A 206 -16.51 13.14 15.92
C ALA A 206 -15.59 12.34 16.84
N THR A 207 -15.34 12.86 18.03
CA THR A 207 -14.55 12.19 19.07
C THR A 207 -15.47 11.70 20.19
N ASN A 208 -15.08 10.63 20.83
CA ASN A 208 -15.71 10.09 22.03
C ASN A 208 -15.42 11.00 23.24
N SER A 209 -16.09 10.77 24.35
CA SER A 209 -15.90 11.57 25.58
C SER A 209 -14.51 11.49 26.18
N ASP A 210 -13.76 10.43 25.89
CA ASP A 210 -12.36 10.22 26.28
C ASP A 210 -11.35 10.79 25.28
N GLY A 211 -11.82 11.41 24.19
CA GLY A 211 -11.00 11.97 23.12
C GLY A 211 -10.55 10.98 22.06
N SER A 212 -10.95 9.72 22.14
CA SER A 212 -10.71 8.72 21.10
C SER A 212 -11.60 8.96 19.87
N THR A 213 -11.30 8.30 18.75
CA THR A 213 -12.05 8.42 17.50
C THR A 213 -12.40 7.04 16.97
N ASP A 214 -13.68 6.80 16.78
CA ASP A 214 -14.19 5.59 16.14
C ASP A 214 -14.45 5.85 14.66
N ILE A 215 -13.94 4.96 13.79
CA ILE A 215 -14.14 5.03 12.34
C ILE A 215 -14.81 3.73 11.89
N TYR A 216 -15.91 3.87 11.19
CA TYR A 216 -16.71 2.76 10.70
C TYR A 216 -16.45 2.50 9.22
N PHE A 217 -16.39 1.23 8.85
CA PHE A 217 -16.36 0.77 7.46
C PHE A 217 -17.57 -0.13 7.25
N ALA A 218 -18.43 0.20 6.33
CA ALA A 218 -19.64 -0.58 6.07
C ALA A 218 -20.26 -0.19 4.72
N PRO A 219 -21.04 -1.07 4.06
CA PRO A 219 -21.72 -0.75 2.81
C PRO A 219 -22.85 0.31 3.01
N GLN A 220 -23.36 0.40 4.21
CA GLN A 220 -24.35 1.41 4.61
C GLN A 220 -23.92 2.05 5.93
N SER A 221 -24.27 3.32 6.12
CA SER A 221 -23.91 4.06 7.33
C SER A 221 -24.47 3.38 8.58
N PRO A 222 -23.64 2.86 9.49
CA PRO A 222 -24.10 2.29 10.74
C PRO A 222 -24.77 3.34 11.63
N ALA A 223 -25.75 2.91 12.44
CA ALA A 223 -26.37 3.79 13.42
C ALA A 223 -25.32 4.38 14.37
N GLY A 224 -25.35 5.67 14.57
CA GLY A 224 -24.41 6.38 15.45
C GLY A 224 -23.05 6.71 14.83
N SER A 225 -22.73 6.22 13.62
CA SER A 225 -21.45 6.52 12.96
C SER A 225 -21.28 8.00 12.60
N GLY A 226 -22.39 8.71 12.38
CA GLY A 226 -22.37 10.10 11.99
C GLY A 226 -21.53 10.30 10.72
N LYS A 227 -20.55 11.22 10.80
CA LYS A 227 -19.61 11.50 9.71
C LYS A 227 -18.36 10.60 9.72
N ASN A 228 -18.20 9.77 10.75
CA ASN A 228 -17.02 8.89 10.90
C ASN A 228 -17.24 7.55 10.17
N TRP A 229 -17.74 7.59 8.97
CA TRP A 229 -18.07 6.41 8.18
C TRP A 229 -17.45 6.47 6.78
N ILE A 230 -16.71 5.44 6.44
CA ILE A 230 -16.20 5.18 5.10
C ILE A 230 -17.04 4.04 4.52
N ARG A 231 -17.72 4.33 3.39
CA ARG A 231 -18.50 3.31 2.68
C ARG A 231 -17.57 2.24 2.12
N THR A 232 -17.98 0.99 2.23
CA THR A 232 -17.37 -0.15 1.56
C THR A 232 -18.20 -0.60 0.35
N VAL A 233 -17.62 -1.39 -0.55
CA VAL A 233 -18.27 -1.89 -1.76
C VAL A 233 -18.52 -3.40 -1.60
N PRO A 234 -19.78 -3.85 -1.53
CA PRO A 234 -20.08 -5.28 -1.42
C PRO A 234 -19.44 -6.10 -2.54
N GLY A 235 -18.91 -7.28 -2.19
CA GLY A 235 -18.22 -8.18 -3.11
C GLY A 235 -16.75 -7.84 -3.36
N GLU A 236 -16.28 -6.68 -2.88
CA GLU A 236 -14.88 -6.25 -3.06
C GLU A 236 -14.09 -6.33 -1.76
N GLY A 237 -12.81 -6.75 -1.88
CA GLY A 237 -11.85 -6.64 -0.79
C GLY A 237 -11.25 -5.24 -0.73
N TYR A 238 -10.83 -4.82 0.46
CA TYR A 238 -10.16 -3.53 0.64
C TYR A 238 -9.09 -3.63 1.72
N PHE A 239 -8.22 -2.64 1.77
CA PHE A 239 -7.27 -2.48 2.87
C PHE A 239 -7.31 -1.04 3.42
N VAL A 240 -6.78 -0.87 4.61
CA VAL A 240 -6.82 0.39 5.33
C VAL A 240 -5.41 0.88 5.63
N ILE A 241 -5.16 2.15 5.34
CA ILE A 241 -3.94 2.84 5.76
C ILE A 241 -4.29 3.91 6.78
N VAL A 242 -3.65 3.86 7.94
CA VAL A 242 -3.56 5.00 8.86
C VAL A 242 -2.33 5.82 8.50
N ARG A 243 -2.52 7.05 8.08
CA ARG A 243 -1.43 7.97 7.73
C ARG A 243 -1.19 8.94 8.86
N ILE A 244 0.05 9.05 9.28
CA ILE A 244 0.49 9.92 10.39
C ILE A 244 1.59 10.82 9.86
N TYR A 245 1.28 12.10 9.65
CA TYR A 245 2.22 13.10 9.17
C TYR A 245 2.81 13.89 10.34
N GLY A 246 4.13 14.01 10.34
CA GLY A 246 4.87 14.52 11.49
C GLY A 246 4.68 13.61 12.71
N PRO A 247 5.05 12.31 12.63
CA PRO A 247 4.83 11.37 13.74
C PRO A 247 5.55 11.84 15.00
N THR A 248 4.81 11.93 16.10
CA THR A 248 5.37 12.36 17.39
C THR A 248 6.09 11.21 18.09
N GLN A 249 6.77 11.51 19.20
CA GLN A 249 7.51 10.53 20.00
C GLN A 249 6.62 9.33 20.40
N ALA A 250 5.35 9.57 20.73
CA ALA A 250 4.41 8.53 21.15
C ALA A 250 4.19 7.43 20.10
N PHE A 251 4.35 7.74 18.81
CA PHE A 251 4.33 6.72 17.76
C PHE A 251 5.55 5.79 17.83
N PHE A 252 6.74 6.34 18.02
CA PHE A 252 8.00 5.58 18.03
C PHE A 252 8.16 4.76 19.31
N ASP A 253 7.76 5.33 20.46
CA ASP A 253 7.81 4.66 21.76
C ASP A 253 6.70 3.62 21.95
N LYS A 254 5.76 3.53 20.99
CA LYS A 254 4.61 2.62 21.07
C LYS A 254 3.70 2.90 22.29
N THR A 255 3.71 4.13 22.80
CA THR A 255 2.78 4.54 23.87
C THR A 255 1.39 4.86 23.36
N TRP A 256 1.28 5.14 22.06
CA TRP A 256 0.02 5.17 21.32
C TRP A 256 -0.06 3.96 20.39
N VAL A 257 -1.12 3.18 20.51
CA VAL A 257 -1.34 1.96 19.72
C VAL A 257 -2.78 1.96 19.22
N PRO A 258 -3.03 1.97 17.89
CA PRO A 258 -4.39 1.85 17.37
C PRO A 258 -4.90 0.42 17.62
N ASP A 259 -6.20 0.29 17.81
CA ASP A 259 -6.80 -1.04 17.81
C ASP A 259 -6.73 -1.68 16.43
N ASP A 260 -6.84 -2.99 16.36
CA ASP A 260 -7.08 -3.67 15.10
C ASP A 260 -8.50 -3.38 14.60
N VAL A 261 -8.70 -3.45 13.29
CA VAL A 261 -10.02 -3.31 12.69
C VAL A 261 -10.90 -4.47 13.14
N LYS A 262 -11.97 -4.18 13.87
CA LYS A 262 -12.85 -5.19 14.47
C LYS A 262 -14.12 -5.35 13.65
N LYS A 263 -14.45 -6.59 13.27
CA LYS A 263 -15.71 -6.91 12.63
C LYS A 263 -16.87 -6.68 13.61
N LEU A 264 -17.91 -6.01 13.14
CA LEU A 264 -19.17 -5.83 13.86
C LEU A 264 -20.15 -6.94 13.49
N ASN A 265 -20.97 -7.34 14.45
CA ASN A 265 -22.01 -8.36 14.25
C ASN A 265 -23.22 -7.81 13.50
#